data_2d3c8318bccb4367e8e1294a9b334b4a
#
_entry.id   2d3c8318bccb4367e8e1294a9b334b4a
#
_cell.length_a   1.000
_cell.length_b   1.000
_cell.length_c   1.000
_cell.angle_alpha   90.00
_cell.angle_beta   90.00
_cell.angle_gamma   90.00
#
_symmetry.space_group_name_H-M   'P 1'
#
loop_
_entity.id
_entity.type
_entity.pdbx_description
1 polymer ?
#
loop_
_entity_poly.entity_id
_entity_poly.type
_entity_poly.pdbx_seq_one_letter_code
_entity_poly.pdbx_strand_id
1 'polypeptide(L)'
;MKLETKQDFQQWMFQVLNPLKPLYSEGCARLPLGDSGVTYPKVSIEMEAFSRPLWSLVPLWLGGGKGFEEIYQKGLANGTDPSHPEYWGGFKDYDQRFVEMAAIASGLIFTPEKLWEPLSEEGKQNLAKWLYGINEYIIPECNWQFFMILVNVALKKLG
;
A
#
# COMPACT_ATOMS: atom_id res chain seq x y z
N MET A 1 23.24 14.72 8.25
CA MET A 1 22.36 14.55 9.42
C MET A 1 22.87 13.33 10.18
N LYS A 2 23.01 13.40 11.52
CA LYS A 2 23.21 12.20 12.34
C LYS A 2 21.84 11.60 12.66
N LEU A 3 21.72 10.28 12.62
CA LEU A 3 20.49 9.53 12.96
C LEU A 3 20.74 8.81 14.29
N GLU A 4 20.54 9.50 15.38
CA GLU A 4 20.83 9.00 16.74
C GLU A 4 19.57 8.86 17.60
N THR A 5 18.54 9.64 17.29
CA THR A 5 17.28 9.66 18.05
C THR A 5 16.08 9.33 17.17
N LYS A 6 14.97 8.96 17.81
CA LYS A 6 13.68 8.74 17.12
C LYS A 6 13.29 9.96 16.28
N GLN A 7 13.51 11.16 16.79
CA GLN A 7 13.19 12.40 16.09
C GLN A 7 14.04 12.57 14.83
N ASP A 8 15.32 12.21 14.87
CA ASP A 8 16.21 12.29 13.71
C ASP A 8 15.71 11.38 12.58
N PHE A 9 15.33 10.13 12.92
CA PHE A 9 14.76 9.18 11.95
C PHE A 9 13.44 9.68 11.36
N GLN A 10 12.54 10.21 12.18
CA GLN A 10 11.27 10.78 11.72
C GLN A 10 11.50 11.98 10.80
N GLN A 11 12.40 12.88 11.16
CA GLN A 11 12.73 14.05 10.35
C GLN A 11 13.33 13.64 9.01
N TRP A 12 14.28 12.70 9.02
CA TRP A 12 14.87 12.16 7.80
C TRP A 12 13.82 11.51 6.89
N MET A 13 12.96 10.70 7.44
CA MET A 13 11.88 10.07 6.70
C MET A 13 10.98 11.13 6.02
N PHE A 14 10.59 12.19 6.73
CA PHE A 14 9.81 13.26 6.14
C PHE A 14 10.57 14.05 5.07
N GLN A 15 11.88 14.23 5.20
CA GLN A 15 12.70 14.83 4.13
C GLN A 15 12.66 14.01 2.85
N VAL A 16 12.58 12.68 2.95
CA VAL A 16 12.48 11.77 1.79
C VAL A 16 11.05 11.72 1.24
N LEU A 17 10.03 11.65 2.10
CA LEU A 17 8.65 11.38 1.68
C LEU A 17 7.86 12.65 1.31
N ASN A 18 8.10 13.80 1.98
CA ASN A 18 7.33 15.02 1.69
C ASN A 18 7.43 15.50 0.23
N PRO A 19 8.58 15.41 -0.46
CA PRO A 19 8.66 15.74 -1.88
C PRO A 19 7.76 14.89 -2.79
N LEU A 20 7.33 13.71 -2.33
CA LEU A 20 6.44 12.83 -3.09
C LEU A 20 4.98 13.27 -3.04
N LYS A 21 4.55 14.04 -2.02
CA LYS A 21 3.14 14.44 -1.84
C LYS A 21 2.50 15.06 -3.10
N PRO A 22 3.13 16.03 -3.77
CA PRO A 22 2.54 16.65 -4.97
C PRO A 22 2.57 15.74 -6.21
N LEU A 23 3.22 14.58 -6.13
CA LEU A 23 3.37 13.65 -7.26
C LEU A 23 2.33 12.53 -7.24
N TYR A 24 1.56 12.37 -6.15
CA TYR A 24 0.45 11.43 -6.17
C TYR A 24 -0.59 11.82 -7.20
N SER A 25 -1.20 10.83 -7.84
CA SER A 25 -2.31 11.03 -8.76
C SER A 25 -3.50 11.72 -8.08
N GLU A 26 -4.45 12.25 -8.84
CA GLU A 26 -5.62 12.97 -8.31
C GLU A 26 -6.42 12.10 -7.32
N GLY A 27 -6.63 10.81 -7.64
CA GLY A 27 -7.26 9.84 -6.75
C GLY A 27 -6.35 9.29 -5.65
N CYS A 28 -5.09 9.70 -5.60
CA CYS A 28 -4.05 9.23 -4.68
C CYS A 28 -3.70 7.74 -4.77
N ALA A 29 -4.29 6.99 -5.71
CA ALA A 29 -4.07 5.54 -5.80
C ALA A 29 -2.77 5.16 -6.53
N ARG A 30 -2.09 6.12 -7.14
CA ARG A 30 -0.87 5.92 -7.93
C ARG A 30 0.16 6.98 -7.61
N LEU A 31 1.44 6.60 -7.73
CA LEU A 31 2.56 7.53 -7.59
C LEU A 31 3.46 7.42 -8.83
N PRO A 32 3.20 8.21 -9.89
CA PRO A 32 3.97 8.18 -11.13
C PRO A 32 5.32 8.90 -10.95
N LEU A 33 6.39 8.14 -10.70
CA LEU A 33 7.74 8.67 -10.52
C LEU A 33 8.58 8.67 -11.81
N GLY A 34 7.97 8.39 -12.94
CA GLY A 34 8.62 8.32 -14.26
C GLY A 34 8.63 6.91 -14.84
N ASP A 35 9.37 6.73 -15.94
CA ASP A 35 9.48 5.44 -16.61
C ASP A 35 10.64 4.64 -16.01
N SER A 36 10.40 3.34 -15.83
CA SER A 36 11.43 2.40 -15.38
C SER A 36 11.66 1.33 -16.44
N GLY A 37 12.83 0.66 -16.41
CA GLY A 37 13.17 -0.43 -17.31
C GLY A 37 12.53 -1.78 -16.94
N VAL A 38 11.54 -1.81 -16.06
CA VAL A 38 10.85 -3.04 -15.66
C VAL A 38 9.82 -3.49 -16.70
N THR A 39 9.51 -4.78 -16.70
CA THR A 39 8.68 -5.43 -17.73
C THR A 39 7.21 -5.57 -17.35
N TYR A 40 6.82 -5.27 -16.12
CA TYR A 40 5.42 -5.34 -15.69
C TYR A 40 4.63 -4.05 -16.02
N PRO A 41 3.28 -4.11 -15.99
CA PRO A 41 2.44 -2.98 -16.43
C PRO A 41 2.67 -1.69 -15.64
N LYS A 42 2.49 -0.54 -16.29
CA LYS A 42 2.64 0.79 -15.68
C LYS A 42 1.82 0.94 -14.38
N VAL A 43 0.60 0.43 -14.34
CA VAL A 43 -0.22 0.45 -13.12
C VAL A 43 0.47 -0.23 -11.94
N SER A 44 1.19 -1.33 -12.18
CA SER A 44 1.94 -2.03 -11.13
C SER A 44 3.14 -1.23 -10.66
N ILE A 45 3.84 -0.53 -11.56
CA ILE A 45 4.97 0.37 -11.23
C ILE A 45 4.49 1.52 -10.34
N GLU A 46 3.41 2.18 -10.74
CA GLU A 46 2.85 3.32 -10.02
C GLU A 46 2.25 2.91 -8.66
N MET A 47 1.67 1.71 -8.58
CA MET A 47 1.20 1.12 -7.34
C MET A 47 2.37 0.70 -6.42
N GLU A 48 3.46 0.16 -6.96
CA GLU A 48 4.68 -0.13 -6.21
C GLU A 48 5.20 1.13 -5.52
N ALA A 49 5.31 2.23 -6.26
CA ALA A 49 5.73 3.51 -5.71
C ALA A 49 4.75 4.03 -4.64
N PHE A 50 3.44 3.80 -4.79
CA PHE A 50 2.42 4.12 -3.79
C PHE A 50 2.56 3.27 -2.52
N SER A 51 2.76 1.95 -2.64
CA SER A 51 2.70 1.03 -1.50
C SER A 51 3.97 1.00 -0.65
N ARG A 52 5.14 1.11 -1.27
CA ARG A 52 6.44 0.95 -0.59
C ARG A 52 6.70 1.90 0.57
N PRO A 53 6.29 3.17 0.56
CA PRO A 53 6.44 4.05 1.72
C PRO A 53 5.72 3.55 2.98
N LEU A 54 4.70 2.68 2.87
CA LEU A 54 4.02 2.08 4.02
C LEU A 54 4.98 1.34 4.97
N TRP A 55 6.08 0.75 4.45
CA TRP A 55 7.09 0.12 5.29
C TRP A 55 7.77 1.08 6.27
N SER A 56 7.73 2.40 6.00
CA SER A 56 8.21 3.43 6.92
C SER A 56 7.08 4.17 7.64
N LEU A 57 5.93 4.37 6.99
CA LEU A 57 4.80 5.08 7.57
C LEU A 57 4.11 4.28 8.68
N VAL A 58 3.98 2.95 8.52
CA VAL A 58 3.38 2.10 9.56
C VAL A 58 4.17 2.18 10.88
N PRO A 59 5.48 1.99 10.92
CA PRO A 59 6.27 2.24 12.15
C PRO A 59 6.18 3.67 12.68
N LEU A 60 6.07 4.68 11.81
CA LEU A 60 5.86 6.06 12.23
C LEU A 60 4.55 6.20 13.00
N TRP A 61 3.44 5.71 12.44
CA TRP A 61 2.11 5.78 13.05
C TRP A 61 2.04 5.01 14.36
N LEU A 62 2.61 3.80 14.42
CA LEU A 62 2.77 3.03 15.66
C LEU A 62 3.53 3.80 16.74
N GLY A 63 4.52 4.57 16.33
CA GLY A 63 5.27 5.45 17.21
C GLY A 63 4.57 6.76 17.60
N GLY A 64 3.29 6.95 17.23
CA GLY A 64 2.50 8.16 17.51
C GLY A 64 2.76 9.33 16.54
N GLY A 65 3.55 9.11 15.49
CA GLY A 65 3.73 10.08 14.41
C GLY A 65 2.48 10.22 13.56
N LYS A 66 2.40 11.29 12.75
CA LYS A 66 1.26 11.61 11.88
C LYS A 66 1.76 12.08 10.52
N GLY A 67 0.93 11.91 9.51
CA GLY A 67 1.14 12.38 8.14
C GLY A 67 0.91 11.27 7.12
N PHE A 68 0.47 11.66 5.95
CA PHE A 68 0.11 10.80 4.82
C PHE A 68 -1.17 9.96 4.98
N GLU A 69 -1.81 9.92 6.14
CA GLU A 69 -2.99 9.08 6.39
C GLU A 69 -4.07 9.30 5.33
N GLU A 70 -4.45 10.55 5.05
CA GLU A 70 -5.49 10.89 4.08
C GLU A 70 -5.15 10.45 2.66
N ILE A 71 -3.88 10.54 2.26
CA ILE A 71 -3.40 10.08 0.95
C ILE A 71 -3.63 8.58 0.82
N TYR A 72 -3.26 7.81 1.85
CA TYR A 72 -3.39 6.37 1.82
C TYR A 72 -4.84 5.90 1.96
N GLN A 73 -5.67 6.56 2.77
CA GLN A 73 -7.09 6.29 2.87
C GLN A 73 -7.78 6.48 1.52
N LYS A 74 -7.55 7.64 0.88
CA LYS A 74 -8.09 7.94 -0.45
C LYS A 74 -7.54 6.99 -1.52
N GLY A 75 -6.23 6.74 -1.49
CA GLY A 75 -5.56 5.86 -2.46
C GLY A 75 -6.01 4.41 -2.37
N LEU A 76 -6.21 3.87 -1.16
CA LEU A 76 -6.73 2.52 -0.95
C LEU A 76 -8.17 2.40 -1.44
N ALA A 77 -9.04 3.37 -1.09
CA ALA A 77 -10.43 3.38 -1.55
C ALA A 77 -10.51 3.41 -3.09
N ASN A 78 -9.81 4.34 -3.72
CA ASN A 78 -9.87 4.55 -5.18
C ASN A 78 -9.13 3.46 -5.98
N GLY A 79 -8.01 2.97 -5.45
CA GLY A 79 -7.22 1.92 -6.12
C GLY A 79 -7.90 0.56 -6.15
N THR A 80 -8.81 0.30 -5.23
CA THR A 80 -9.57 -0.96 -5.15
C THR A 80 -11.01 -0.86 -5.64
N ASP A 81 -11.50 0.34 -5.98
CA ASP A 81 -12.81 0.55 -6.58
C ASP A 81 -12.79 0.25 -8.08
N PRO A 82 -13.50 -0.80 -8.56
CA PRO A 82 -13.53 -1.15 -9.97
C PRO A 82 -14.12 -0.06 -10.90
N SER A 83 -14.90 0.88 -10.34
CA SER A 83 -15.51 1.98 -11.09
C SER A 83 -14.60 3.22 -11.18
N HIS A 84 -13.54 3.30 -10.38
CA HIS A 84 -12.67 4.45 -10.33
C HIS A 84 -11.60 4.42 -11.45
N PRO A 85 -11.29 5.56 -12.11
CA PRO A 85 -10.28 5.62 -13.18
C PRO A 85 -8.87 5.16 -12.77
N GLU A 86 -8.56 5.23 -11.47
CA GLU A 86 -7.27 4.81 -10.93
C GLU A 86 -7.29 3.38 -10.37
N TYR A 87 -8.34 2.61 -10.65
CA TYR A 87 -8.42 1.21 -10.23
C TYR A 87 -7.15 0.44 -10.61
N TRP A 88 -6.63 -0.33 -9.66
CA TRP A 88 -5.41 -1.11 -9.88
C TRP A 88 -5.61 -2.33 -10.78
N GLY A 89 -6.86 -2.70 -11.08
CA GLY A 89 -7.21 -3.79 -11.98
C GLY A 89 -7.17 -5.17 -11.34
N GLY A 90 -7.57 -6.16 -12.14
CA GLY A 90 -7.49 -7.59 -11.80
C GLY A 90 -6.07 -8.14 -11.97
N PHE A 91 -5.87 -9.39 -11.56
CA PHE A 91 -4.57 -10.05 -11.48
C PHE A 91 -4.36 -11.07 -12.60
N LYS A 92 -3.15 -11.56 -12.68
CA LYS A 92 -2.71 -12.74 -13.42
C LYS A 92 -1.73 -13.54 -12.56
N ASP A 93 -1.40 -14.75 -12.99
CA ASP A 93 -0.34 -15.54 -12.36
C ASP A 93 0.98 -14.77 -12.33
N TYR A 94 1.71 -14.88 -11.22
CA TYR A 94 2.98 -14.20 -10.98
C TYR A 94 2.88 -12.66 -11.03
N ASP A 95 1.78 -12.09 -10.59
CA ASP A 95 1.55 -10.64 -10.65
C ASP A 95 2.40 -9.88 -9.63
N GLN A 96 3.10 -8.84 -10.09
CA GLN A 96 3.93 -7.99 -9.22
C GLN A 96 3.13 -7.35 -8.07
N ARG A 97 1.85 -7.06 -8.26
CA ARG A 97 1.00 -6.43 -7.23
C ARG A 97 0.82 -7.29 -5.99
N PHE A 98 1.05 -8.60 -6.06
CA PHE A 98 1.05 -9.47 -4.87
C PHE A 98 2.16 -9.11 -3.88
N VAL A 99 3.30 -8.62 -4.38
CA VAL A 99 4.39 -8.10 -3.53
C VAL A 99 3.93 -6.84 -2.79
N GLU A 100 3.22 -5.97 -3.51
CA GLU A 100 2.77 -4.68 -2.98
C GLU A 100 1.64 -4.83 -1.96
N MET A 101 0.82 -5.86 -2.08
CA MET A 101 -0.19 -6.22 -1.08
C MET A 101 0.42 -6.43 0.32
N ALA A 102 1.66 -6.90 0.41
CA ALA A 102 2.32 -7.13 1.70
C ALA A 102 2.50 -5.83 2.50
N ALA A 103 2.87 -4.72 1.84
CA ALA A 103 3.00 -3.42 2.49
C ALA A 103 1.63 -2.90 2.98
N ILE A 104 0.59 -3.04 2.16
CA ILE A 104 -0.79 -2.70 2.53
C ILE A 104 -1.26 -3.57 3.71
N ALA A 105 -1.08 -4.88 3.61
CA ALA A 105 -1.46 -5.82 4.67
C ALA A 105 -0.76 -5.51 5.99
N SER A 106 0.52 -5.15 5.97
CA SER A 106 1.26 -4.70 7.15
C SER A 106 0.57 -3.48 7.80
N GLY A 107 0.17 -2.49 7.01
CA GLY A 107 -0.58 -1.35 7.51
C GLY A 107 -1.92 -1.74 8.14
N LEU A 108 -2.67 -2.62 7.49
CA LEU A 108 -3.95 -3.12 7.98
C LEU A 108 -3.82 -3.96 9.27
N ILE A 109 -2.72 -4.70 9.41
CA ILE A 109 -2.44 -5.48 10.63
C ILE A 109 -2.09 -4.58 11.81
N PHE A 110 -1.21 -3.61 11.60
CA PHE A 110 -0.58 -2.88 12.69
C PHE A 110 -1.23 -1.52 12.98
N THR A 111 -1.87 -0.90 12.00
CA THR A 111 -2.50 0.42 12.11
C THR A 111 -3.87 0.47 11.42
N PRO A 112 -4.81 -0.46 11.75
CA PRO A 112 -6.13 -0.50 11.15
C PRO A 112 -6.91 0.80 11.35
N GLU A 113 -6.72 1.48 12.46
CA GLU A 113 -7.33 2.77 12.78
C GLU A 113 -6.89 3.90 11.82
N LYS A 114 -5.78 3.70 11.07
CA LYS A 114 -5.28 4.65 10.08
C LYS A 114 -5.76 4.34 8.67
N LEU A 115 -5.87 3.06 8.32
CA LEU A 115 -6.05 2.63 6.93
C LEU A 115 -7.38 1.91 6.66
N TRP A 116 -7.97 1.26 7.67
CA TRP A 116 -9.19 0.47 7.51
C TRP A 116 -10.42 1.15 8.09
N GLU A 117 -10.35 1.53 9.35
CA GLU A 117 -11.52 2.10 10.06
C GLU A 117 -12.08 3.37 9.39
N PRO A 118 -11.25 4.26 8.79
CA PRO A 118 -11.76 5.46 8.12
C PRO A 118 -12.44 5.20 6.77
N LEU A 119 -12.30 4.00 6.19
CA LEU A 119 -12.93 3.65 4.91
C LEU A 119 -14.44 3.48 5.07
N SER A 120 -15.19 3.83 4.02
CA SER A 120 -16.59 3.45 3.90
C SER A 120 -16.77 1.92 3.87
N GLU A 121 -17.96 1.41 4.18
CA GLU A 121 -18.24 -0.03 4.11
C GLU A 121 -17.99 -0.60 2.71
N GLU A 122 -18.33 0.14 1.66
CA GLU A 122 -18.02 -0.21 0.27
C GLU A 122 -16.50 -0.25 0.01
N GLY A 123 -15.77 0.77 0.49
CA GLY A 123 -14.31 0.81 0.39
C GLY A 123 -13.63 -0.37 1.10
N LYS A 124 -14.14 -0.76 2.28
CA LYS A 124 -13.66 -1.95 3.01
C LYS A 124 -13.92 -3.23 2.22
N GLN A 125 -15.12 -3.40 1.66
CA GLN A 125 -15.47 -4.56 0.84
C GLN A 125 -14.61 -4.65 -0.41
N ASN A 126 -14.40 -3.52 -1.11
CA ASN A 126 -13.57 -3.46 -2.30
C ASN A 126 -12.11 -3.81 -1.98
N LEU A 127 -11.54 -3.24 -0.91
CA LEU A 127 -10.19 -3.50 -0.47
C LEU A 127 -10.01 -4.98 -0.06
N ALA A 128 -10.92 -5.52 0.74
CA ALA A 128 -10.88 -6.92 1.16
C ALA A 128 -10.96 -7.87 -0.03
N LYS A 129 -11.91 -7.62 -0.95
CA LYS A 129 -12.08 -8.42 -2.18
C LYS A 129 -10.83 -8.36 -3.05
N TRP A 130 -10.25 -7.17 -3.23
CA TRP A 130 -9.05 -6.99 -4.03
C TRP A 130 -7.86 -7.73 -3.43
N LEU A 131 -7.64 -7.61 -2.11
CA LEU A 131 -6.59 -8.33 -1.40
C LEU A 131 -6.77 -9.85 -1.46
N TYR A 132 -8.03 -10.34 -1.34
CA TYR A 132 -8.32 -11.77 -1.42
C TYR A 132 -7.87 -12.40 -2.73
N GLY A 133 -7.79 -11.61 -3.81
CA GLY A 133 -7.32 -12.07 -5.13
C GLY A 133 -5.96 -12.78 -5.11
N ILE A 134 -5.08 -12.52 -4.14
CA ILE A 134 -3.80 -13.24 -4.02
C ILE A 134 -3.99 -14.76 -3.86
N ASN A 135 -5.15 -15.20 -3.38
CA ASN A 135 -5.47 -16.62 -3.16
C ASN A 135 -6.01 -17.33 -4.42
N GLU A 136 -6.28 -16.57 -5.50
CA GLU A 136 -6.92 -17.09 -6.71
C GLU A 136 -5.92 -17.31 -7.85
N TYR A 137 -4.65 -16.91 -7.67
CA TYR A 137 -3.62 -16.97 -8.72
C TYR A 137 -2.36 -17.68 -8.23
N ILE A 138 -1.55 -18.11 -9.18
CA ILE A 138 -0.28 -18.77 -8.90
C ILE A 138 0.75 -17.72 -8.47
N ILE A 139 1.38 -17.93 -7.33
CA ILE A 139 2.52 -17.15 -6.84
C ILE A 139 3.78 -18.01 -6.83
N PRO A 140 4.99 -17.43 -7.00
CA PRO A 140 6.24 -18.18 -6.97
C PRO A 140 6.47 -18.90 -5.63
N GLU A 141 7.08 -20.09 -5.69
CA GLU A 141 7.54 -20.84 -4.51
C GLU A 141 8.82 -20.23 -3.91
N CYS A 142 8.69 -19.00 -3.43
CA CYS A 142 9.79 -18.23 -2.83
C CYS A 142 9.27 -17.36 -1.68
N ASN A 143 9.93 -16.26 -1.35
CA ASN A 143 9.49 -15.31 -0.33
C ASN A 143 8.10 -14.71 -0.57
N TRP A 144 7.54 -14.80 -1.78
CA TRP A 144 6.18 -14.33 -2.08
C TRP A 144 5.10 -15.09 -1.27
N GLN A 145 5.38 -16.33 -0.84
CA GLN A 145 4.49 -17.08 0.04
C GLN A 145 4.24 -16.33 1.37
N PHE A 146 5.24 -15.61 1.88
CA PHE A 146 5.07 -14.77 3.07
C PHE A 146 4.18 -13.56 2.81
N PHE A 147 4.12 -13.04 1.59
CA PHE A 147 3.20 -11.95 1.25
C PHE A 147 1.75 -12.43 1.30
N MET A 148 1.47 -13.62 0.76
CA MET A 148 0.15 -14.25 0.87
C MET A 148 -0.23 -14.51 2.35
N ILE A 149 0.71 -14.96 3.18
CA ILE A 149 0.47 -15.14 4.61
C ILE A 149 0.10 -13.81 5.27
N LEU A 150 0.84 -12.73 5.01
CA LEU A 150 0.54 -11.40 5.57
C LEU A 150 -0.85 -10.91 5.15
N VAL A 151 -1.21 -11.04 3.88
CA VAL A 151 -2.53 -10.66 3.38
C VAL A 151 -3.63 -11.44 4.09
N ASN A 152 -3.48 -12.77 4.20
CA ASN A 152 -4.49 -13.60 4.87
C ASN A 152 -4.59 -13.33 6.39
N VAL A 153 -3.48 -12.97 7.04
CA VAL A 153 -3.49 -12.52 8.44
C VAL A 153 -4.25 -11.20 8.57
N ALA A 154 -4.03 -10.24 7.65
CA ALA A 154 -4.77 -8.98 7.63
C ALA A 154 -6.28 -9.23 7.45
N LEU A 155 -6.67 -9.99 6.43
CA LEU A 155 -8.08 -10.32 6.17
C LEU A 155 -8.73 -11.01 7.37
N LYS A 156 -8.06 -12.00 7.98
CA LYS A 156 -8.57 -12.68 9.17
C LYS A 156 -8.74 -11.75 10.38
N LYS A 157 -7.86 -10.76 10.53
CA LYS A 157 -7.92 -9.80 11.64
C LYS A 157 -9.08 -8.81 11.49
N LEU A 158 -9.42 -8.46 10.26
CA LEU A 158 -10.43 -7.44 9.96
C LEU A 158 -11.87 -8.00 9.83
N GLY A 159 -12.04 -9.33 9.81
CA GLY A 159 -13.32 -10.02 9.67
C GLY A 159 -13.52 -10.57 8.28
#